data_e9a2ab3da8275846b3d90c891ffe42f2
#
_entry.id   e9a2ab3da8275846b3d90c891ffe42f2
#
_cell.length_a   1.000
_cell.length_b   1.000
_cell.length_c   1.000
_cell.angle_alpha   90.00
_cell.angle_beta   90.00
_cell.angle_gamma   90.00
#
_symmetry.space_group_name_H-M   'P 1'
#
loop_
_entity.id
_entity.type
_entity.pdbx_description
1 polymer ?
#
loop_
_entity_poly.entity_id
_entity_poly.type
_entity_poly.pdbx_seq_one_letter_code
_entity_poly.pdbx_strand_id
1 'polypeptide(L)'
;NTYHLHLRPTDKVVREMGGLHKFMTWDGPILTDSGGFQVFSLSSLRKIKEEGVYFSSHIDGRKIFMGPEESMQIQSNLGSDICMAFDECIENPAPREYVLKSVARTERWLDRCKTEMSRLNSLENTINKDQMLFGINQGGVYNAIRIENMKRIAEFDLNL
;
A
#
# COMPACT_ATOMS: atom_id res chain seq x y z
N ASN A 1 -6.99 -8.47 0.93
CA ASN A 1 -5.64 -8.20 0.40
C ASN A 1 -5.75 -7.44 -0.93
N THR A 2 -5.15 -6.27 -1.00
CA THR A 2 -5.22 -5.33 -2.13
C THR A 2 -4.68 -5.93 -3.43
N TYR A 3 -3.54 -6.59 -3.39
CA TYR A 3 -2.94 -7.22 -4.56
C TYR A 3 -3.86 -8.26 -5.21
N HIS A 4 -4.42 -9.19 -4.41
CA HIS A 4 -5.28 -10.24 -4.93
C HIS A 4 -6.61 -9.67 -5.47
N LEU A 5 -7.21 -8.73 -4.75
CA LEU A 5 -8.47 -8.11 -5.19
C LEU A 5 -8.29 -7.26 -6.45
N HIS A 6 -7.13 -6.61 -6.62
CA HIS A 6 -6.80 -5.89 -7.86
C HIS A 6 -6.68 -6.85 -9.06
N LEU A 7 -6.15 -8.05 -8.86
CA LEU A 7 -6.04 -9.05 -9.93
C LEU A 7 -7.40 -9.70 -10.22
N ARG A 8 -8.15 -10.08 -9.20
CA ARG A 8 -9.44 -10.76 -9.31
C ARG A 8 -10.27 -10.56 -8.04
N PRO A 9 -11.52 -10.07 -8.14
CA PRO A 9 -12.31 -9.76 -9.36
C PRO A 9 -11.94 -8.43 -10.03
N THR A 10 -11.07 -7.66 -9.51
CA THR A 10 -10.61 -6.28 -9.69
C THR A 10 -11.26 -5.33 -8.69
N ASP A 11 -10.49 -4.32 -8.29
CA ASP A 11 -10.99 -3.25 -7.41
C ASP A 11 -12.15 -2.47 -8.03
N LYS A 12 -12.21 -2.39 -9.37
CA LYS A 12 -13.30 -1.73 -10.09
C LYS A 12 -14.62 -2.44 -9.89
N VAL A 13 -14.65 -3.77 -9.98
CA VAL A 13 -15.85 -4.59 -9.70
C VAL A 13 -16.30 -4.39 -8.25
N VAL A 14 -15.38 -4.42 -7.29
CA VAL A 14 -15.70 -4.19 -5.88
C VAL A 14 -16.29 -2.78 -5.67
N ARG A 15 -15.73 -1.76 -6.34
CA ARG A 15 -16.26 -0.40 -6.32
C ARG A 15 -17.69 -0.32 -6.85
N GLU A 16 -17.97 -0.94 -8.00
CA GLU A 16 -19.33 -0.98 -8.60
C GLU A 16 -20.34 -1.64 -7.66
N MET A 17 -19.88 -2.60 -6.84
CA MET A 17 -20.69 -3.24 -5.79
C MET A 17 -20.86 -2.39 -4.52
N GLY A 18 -20.26 -1.19 -4.46
CA GLY A 18 -20.34 -0.27 -3.33
C GLY A 18 -19.29 -0.48 -2.25
N GLY A 19 -18.14 -1.06 -2.60
CA GLY A 19 -17.00 -1.31 -1.72
C GLY A 19 -17.07 -2.65 -1.00
N LEU A 20 -16.00 -2.97 -0.23
CA LEU A 20 -15.83 -4.28 0.42
C LEU A 20 -16.94 -4.60 1.42
N HIS A 21 -17.42 -3.62 2.19
CA HIS A 21 -18.49 -3.84 3.16
C HIS A 21 -19.73 -4.45 2.49
N LYS A 22 -20.18 -3.84 1.40
CA LYS A 22 -21.33 -4.35 0.63
C LYS A 22 -21.00 -5.64 -0.11
N PHE A 23 -19.82 -5.70 -0.74
CA PHE A 23 -19.38 -6.87 -1.50
C PHE A 23 -19.29 -8.14 -0.64
N MET A 24 -18.85 -8.02 0.62
CA MET A 24 -18.72 -9.13 1.56
C MET A 24 -19.95 -9.29 2.50
N THR A 25 -20.88 -8.34 2.49
CA THR A 25 -21.98 -8.25 3.47
C THR A 25 -21.43 -8.25 4.90
N TRP A 26 -20.45 -7.36 5.15
CA TRP A 26 -19.75 -7.24 6.43
C TRP A 26 -19.83 -5.82 6.96
N ASP A 27 -20.40 -5.65 8.17
CA ASP A 27 -20.62 -4.33 8.80
C ASP A 27 -19.53 -3.97 9.83
N GLY A 28 -18.60 -4.88 10.10
CA GLY A 28 -17.49 -4.63 11.01
C GLY A 28 -16.32 -3.90 10.33
N PRO A 29 -15.30 -3.46 11.08
CA PRO A 29 -14.15 -2.77 10.53
C PRO A 29 -13.35 -3.65 9.56
N ILE A 30 -12.83 -3.02 8.50
CA ILE A 30 -12.00 -3.66 7.47
C ILE A 30 -10.68 -2.91 7.36
N LEU A 31 -9.57 -3.64 7.44
CA LEU A 31 -8.26 -3.15 7.08
C LEU A 31 -7.82 -3.79 5.75
N THR A 32 -7.33 -2.98 4.82
CA THR A 32 -6.65 -3.44 3.61
C THR A 32 -5.15 -3.20 3.71
N ASP A 33 -4.36 -4.19 3.32
CA ASP A 33 -2.91 -4.03 3.15
C ASP A 33 -2.58 -3.29 1.84
N SER A 34 -1.34 -2.83 1.70
CA SER A 34 -0.88 -2.09 0.52
C SER A 34 -0.68 -2.97 -0.73
N GLY A 35 -0.55 -4.29 -0.56
CA GLY A 35 -0.12 -5.22 -1.60
C GLY A 35 1.40 -5.32 -1.78
N GLY A 36 2.20 -4.52 -1.09
CA GLY A 36 3.66 -4.48 -1.22
C GLY A 36 4.33 -5.83 -0.91
N PHE A 37 3.91 -6.52 0.14
CA PHE A 37 4.44 -7.84 0.47
C PHE A 37 4.16 -8.88 -0.61
N GLN A 38 2.99 -8.89 -1.23
CA GLN A 38 2.65 -9.84 -2.29
C GLN A 38 3.44 -9.57 -3.58
N VAL A 39 3.66 -8.31 -3.91
CA VAL A 39 4.57 -7.92 -4.99
C VAL A 39 5.98 -8.45 -4.71
N PHE A 40 6.43 -8.42 -3.45
CA PHE A 40 7.70 -8.99 -3.03
C PHE A 40 7.72 -10.52 -3.14
N SER A 41 6.73 -11.20 -2.56
CA SER A 41 6.75 -12.66 -2.36
C SER A 41 6.34 -13.48 -3.58
N LEU A 42 5.43 -12.94 -4.42
CA LEU A 42 4.82 -13.66 -5.54
C LEU A 42 5.42 -13.31 -6.92
N SER A 43 6.31 -12.33 -6.98
CA SER A 43 6.93 -11.90 -8.22
C SER A 43 8.43 -12.16 -8.21
N SER A 44 8.86 -13.21 -8.91
CA SER A 44 10.29 -13.53 -9.09
C SER A 44 11.04 -12.51 -9.97
N LEU A 45 10.31 -11.79 -10.81
CA LEU A 45 10.83 -10.77 -11.73
C LEU A 45 10.18 -9.42 -11.44
N ARG A 46 10.63 -8.75 -10.37
CA ARG A 46 10.22 -7.40 -10.04
C ARG A 46 11.34 -6.40 -10.27
N LYS A 47 10.99 -5.21 -10.68
CA LYS A 47 11.92 -4.09 -10.81
C LYS A 47 11.42 -2.93 -9.95
N ILE A 48 12.12 -2.70 -8.85
CA ILE A 48 11.83 -1.60 -7.92
C ILE A 48 12.51 -0.35 -8.42
N LYS A 49 11.77 0.73 -8.53
CA LYS A 49 12.23 2.06 -8.90
C LYS A 49 11.68 3.10 -7.93
N GLU A 50 12.04 4.35 -8.11
CA GLU A 50 11.54 5.44 -7.27
C GLU A 50 10.03 5.68 -7.48
N GLU A 51 9.57 5.54 -8.71
CA GLU A 51 8.15 5.69 -9.05
C GLU A 51 7.26 4.58 -8.50
N GLY A 52 7.78 3.36 -8.31
CA GLY A 52 7.02 2.19 -7.87
C GLY A 52 7.66 0.88 -8.32
N VAL A 53 6.88 -0.18 -8.42
CA VAL A 53 7.34 -1.53 -8.75
C VAL A 53 6.69 -2.04 -10.02
N TYR A 54 7.52 -2.52 -10.95
CA TYR A 54 7.10 -3.25 -12.14
C TYR A 54 7.24 -4.75 -11.88
N PHE A 55 6.21 -5.50 -12.15
CA PHE A 55 6.20 -6.95 -11.93
C PHE A 55 5.24 -7.65 -12.90
N SER A 56 5.23 -8.97 -12.87
CA SER A 56 4.30 -9.79 -13.65
C SER A 56 3.30 -10.48 -12.74
N SER A 57 2.03 -10.46 -13.12
CA SER A 57 0.97 -11.20 -12.42
C SER A 57 1.29 -12.69 -12.40
N HIS A 58 1.14 -13.31 -11.23
CA HIS A 58 1.33 -14.75 -11.06
C HIS A 58 0.16 -15.57 -11.65
N ILE A 59 -0.96 -14.92 -12.00
CA ILE A 59 -2.15 -15.59 -12.55
C ILE A 59 -2.03 -15.76 -14.09
N ASP A 60 -1.66 -14.67 -14.77
CA ASP A 60 -1.72 -14.58 -16.24
C ASP A 60 -0.44 -14.03 -16.90
N GLY A 61 0.58 -13.71 -16.10
CA GLY A 61 1.86 -13.20 -16.56
C GLY A 61 1.84 -11.76 -17.09
N ARG A 62 0.69 -11.08 -17.09
CA ARG A 62 0.62 -9.69 -17.56
C ARG A 62 1.51 -8.77 -16.73
N LYS A 63 2.12 -7.78 -17.40
CA LYS A 63 2.94 -6.78 -16.74
C LYS A 63 2.05 -5.77 -16.00
N ILE A 64 2.41 -5.50 -14.76
CA ILE A 64 1.69 -4.59 -13.85
C ILE A 64 2.70 -3.59 -13.30
N PHE A 65 2.27 -2.36 -13.21
CA PHE A 65 2.92 -1.33 -12.40
C PHE A 65 2.07 -1.07 -11.16
N MET A 66 2.72 -0.96 -10.00
CA MET A 66 2.09 -0.55 -8.75
C MET A 66 3.04 0.38 -8.01
N GLY A 67 2.56 1.56 -7.71
CA GLY A 67 3.21 2.56 -6.89
C GLY A 67 2.29 3.05 -5.78
N PRO A 68 2.72 4.07 -5.03
CA PRO A 68 1.92 4.67 -3.97
C PRO A 68 0.52 5.09 -4.44
N GLU A 69 0.44 5.80 -5.55
CA GLU A 69 -0.83 6.32 -6.06
C GLU A 69 -1.76 5.20 -6.50
N GLU A 70 -1.25 4.19 -7.23
CA GLU A 70 -2.03 3.04 -7.67
C GLU A 70 -2.56 2.25 -6.47
N SER A 71 -1.72 2.01 -5.46
CA SER A 71 -2.15 1.32 -4.24
C SER A 71 -3.25 2.08 -3.51
N MET A 72 -3.13 3.40 -3.38
CA MET A 72 -4.17 4.23 -2.76
C MET A 72 -5.47 4.23 -3.57
N GLN A 73 -5.40 4.32 -4.90
CA GLN A 73 -6.58 4.26 -5.78
C GLN A 73 -7.32 2.93 -5.66
N ILE A 74 -6.57 1.82 -5.62
CA ILE A 74 -7.16 0.48 -5.43
C ILE A 74 -7.84 0.41 -4.05
N GLN A 75 -7.17 0.81 -2.97
CA GLN A 75 -7.72 0.75 -1.62
C GLN A 75 -8.93 1.71 -1.45
N SER A 76 -8.94 2.86 -2.09
CA SER A 76 -10.08 3.77 -2.16
C SER A 76 -11.28 3.12 -2.87
N ASN A 77 -11.05 2.39 -3.97
CA ASN A 77 -12.09 1.62 -4.64
C ASN A 77 -12.63 0.48 -3.78
N LEU A 78 -11.77 -0.13 -2.96
CA LEU A 78 -12.17 -1.17 -2.00
C LEU A 78 -12.98 -0.58 -0.83
N GLY A 79 -12.71 0.65 -0.42
CA GLY A 79 -13.47 1.38 0.61
C GLY A 79 -13.36 0.79 2.00
N SER A 80 -12.19 0.26 2.39
CA SER A 80 -11.90 -0.20 3.76
C SER A 80 -11.89 0.97 4.75
N ASP A 81 -11.96 0.69 6.05
CA ASP A 81 -11.86 1.72 7.09
C ASP A 81 -10.41 2.15 7.30
N ILE A 82 -9.49 1.19 7.22
CA ILE A 82 -8.05 1.42 7.35
C ILE A 82 -7.36 0.90 6.11
N CYS A 83 -6.51 1.73 5.51
CA CYS A 83 -5.61 1.34 4.43
C CYS A 83 -4.14 1.50 4.84
N MET A 84 -3.30 0.59 4.38
CA MET A 84 -1.87 0.63 4.64
C MET A 84 -1.14 1.35 3.51
N ALA A 85 -0.18 2.20 3.86
CA ALA A 85 0.69 2.85 2.89
C ALA A 85 1.49 1.83 2.07
N PHE A 86 1.73 2.12 0.80
CA PHE A 86 2.56 1.28 -0.06
C PHE A 86 4.02 1.37 0.38
N ASP A 87 4.64 0.23 0.63
CA ASP A 87 5.99 0.10 1.18
C ASP A 87 6.87 -0.84 0.36
N GLU A 88 8.17 -0.71 0.53
CA GLU A 88 9.13 -1.69 0.02
C GLU A 88 9.42 -2.76 1.06
N CYS A 89 8.88 -3.97 0.85
CA CYS A 89 9.25 -5.13 1.63
C CYS A 89 10.62 -5.64 1.17
N ILE A 90 11.59 -5.68 2.09
CA ILE A 90 12.97 -6.14 1.81
C ILE A 90 13.18 -7.59 2.21
N GLU A 91 14.19 -8.21 1.62
CA GLU A 91 14.65 -9.55 2.04
C GLU A 91 15.25 -9.52 3.45
N ASN A 92 15.20 -10.64 4.14
CA ASN A 92 15.86 -10.82 5.42
C ASN A 92 16.75 -12.08 5.37
N PRO A 93 18.08 -11.95 5.56
CA PRO A 93 18.81 -10.72 5.87
C PRO A 93 19.03 -9.80 4.66
N ALA A 94 19.13 -8.49 4.90
CA ALA A 94 19.52 -7.52 3.90
C ALA A 94 20.71 -6.66 4.38
N PRO A 95 21.63 -6.26 3.48
CA PRO A 95 22.72 -5.36 3.83
C PRO A 95 22.20 -4.03 4.40
N ARG A 96 22.85 -3.53 5.46
CA ARG A 96 22.43 -2.30 6.15
C ARG A 96 22.27 -1.10 5.21
N GLU A 97 23.18 -0.94 4.25
CA GLU A 97 23.13 0.14 3.28
C GLU A 97 21.86 0.06 2.40
N TYR A 98 21.48 -1.15 1.99
CA TYR A 98 20.24 -1.35 1.23
C TYR A 98 19.01 -1.03 2.08
N VAL A 99 19.01 -1.48 3.35
CA VAL A 99 17.91 -1.17 4.29
C VAL A 99 17.70 0.33 4.44
N LEU A 100 18.78 1.11 4.59
CA LEU A 100 18.70 2.57 4.68
C LEU A 100 18.08 3.19 3.41
N LYS A 101 18.49 2.73 2.23
CA LYS A 101 17.92 3.21 0.95
C LYS A 101 16.44 2.85 0.82
N SER A 102 16.05 1.64 1.22
CA SER A 102 14.68 1.17 1.19
C SER A 102 13.77 1.95 2.15
N VAL A 103 14.23 2.17 3.38
CA VAL A 103 13.52 2.99 4.38
C VAL A 103 13.26 4.40 3.84
N ALA A 104 14.30 5.07 3.33
CA ALA A 104 14.16 6.41 2.76
C ALA A 104 13.20 6.46 1.57
N ARG A 105 13.15 5.40 0.74
CA ARG A 105 12.18 5.28 -0.36
C ARG A 105 10.76 5.11 0.19
N THR A 106 10.56 4.23 1.16
CA THR A 106 9.25 3.99 1.78
C THR A 106 8.72 5.26 2.46
N GLU A 107 9.58 6.09 3.07
CA GLU A 107 9.19 7.40 3.63
C GLU A 107 8.68 8.35 2.53
N ARG A 108 9.37 8.44 1.39
CA ARG A 108 8.88 9.24 0.24
C ARG A 108 7.59 8.69 -0.36
N TRP A 109 7.45 7.37 -0.40
CA TRP A 109 6.22 6.71 -0.83
C TRP A 109 5.05 6.97 0.13
N LEU A 110 5.33 7.03 1.44
CA LEU A 110 4.31 7.39 2.44
C LEU A 110 3.76 8.82 2.20
N ASP A 111 4.63 9.77 1.89
CA ASP A 111 4.21 11.15 1.54
C ASP A 111 3.30 11.17 0.31
N ARG A 112 3.67 10.42 -0.72
CA ARG A 112 2.83 10.26 -1.93
C ARG A 112 1.51 9.58 -1.63
N CYS A 113 1.51 8.52 -0.79
CA CYS A 113 0.27 7.87 -0.33
C CYS A 113 -0.65 8.85 0.40
N LYS A 114 -0.11 9.65 1.32
CA LYS A 114 -0.85 10.68 2.06
C LYS A 114 -1.49 11.70 1.12
N THR A 115 -0.71 12.21 0.18
CA THR A 115 -1.17 13.19 -0.82
C THR A 115 -2.30 12.62 -1.67
N GLU A 116 -2.12 11.42 -2.21
CA GLU A 116 -3.12 10.78 -3.06
C GLU A 116 -4.38 10.39 -2.27
N MET A 117 -4.24 9.89 -1.02
CA MET A 117 -5.39 9.59 -0.18
C MET A 117 -6.21 10.83 0.13
N SER A 118 -5.57 11.95 0.46
CA SER A 118 -6.26 13.23 0.70
C SER A 118 -7.02 13.69 -0.54
N ARG A 119 -6.42 13.54 -1.72
CA ARG A 119 -7.07 13.84 -2.99
C ARG A 119 -8.28 12.94 -3.24
N LEU A 120 -8.14 11.64 -3.03
CA LEU A 120 -9.21 10.66 -3.25
C LEU A 120 -10.38 10.89 -2.28
N ASN A 121 -10.11 11.15 -1.00
CA ASN A 121 -11.14 11.40 0.01
C ASN A 121 -11.91 12.72 -0.23
N SER A 122 -11.34 13.66 -0.99
CA SER A 122 -12.05 14.89 -1.42
C SER A 122 -13.02 14.69 -2.58
N LEU A 123 -12.97 13.58 -3.30
CA LEU A 123 -13.84 13.32 -4.44
C LEU A 123 -15.28 12.97 -3.99
N GLU A 124 -16.27 13.46 -4.73
CA GLU A 124 -17.67 13.25 -4.40
C GLU A 124 -18.08 11.77 -4.40
N ASN A 125 -17.53 10.99 -5.31
CA ASN A 125 -17.88 9.59 -5.56
C ASN A 125 -16.95 8.57 -4.88
N THR A 126 -16.19 8.98 -3.87
CA THR A 126 -15.36 8.07 -3.05
C THR A 126 -16.25 7.19 -2.18
N ILE A 127 -15.96 5.89 -2.12
CA ILE A 127 -16.74 4.90 -1.38
C ILE A 127 -16.70 5.18 0.13
N ASN A 128 -15.52 5.44 0.69
CA ASN A 128 -15.34 5.79 2.09
C ASN A 128 -14.41 7.01 2.18
N LYS A 129 -14.98 8.18 2.52
CA LYS A 129 -14.23 9.44 2.65
C LYS A 129 -13.46 9.57 3.96
N ASP A 130 -13.81 8.72 4.93
CA ASP A 130 -13.20 8.70 6.27
C ASP A 130 -12.15 7.59 6.39
N GLN A 131 -11.70 7.04 5.25
CA GLN A 131 -10.67 6.00 5.23
C GLN A 131 -9.35 6.53 5.81
N MET A 132 -8.84 5.83 6.84
CA MET A 132 -7.61 6.20 7.54
C MET A 132 -6.39 5.58 6.87
N LEU A 133 -5.30 6.34 6.77
CA LEU A 133 -4.02 5.87 6.25
C LEU A 133 -3.05 5.54 7.39
N PHE A 134 -2.52 4.31 7.40
CA PHE A 134 -1.50 3.86 8.34
C PHE A 134 -0.16 3.70 7.64
N GLY A 135 0.90 4.27 8.24
CA GLY A 135 2.28 4.07 7.81
C GLY A 135 2.85 2.74 8.30
N ILE A 136 3.90 2.26 7.63
CA ILE A 136 4.57 1.00 7.97
C ILE A 136 5.99 1.28 8.45
N ASN A 137 6.30 0.87 9.68
CA ASN A 137 7.65 0.98 10.23
C ASN A 137 8.58 -0.06 9.60
N GLN A 138 9.56 0.43 8.86
CA GLN A 138 10.59 -0.36 8.21
C GLN A 138 11.93 -0.33 8.98
N GLY A 139 12.95 -1.02 8.47
CA GLY A 139 14.30 -1.04 9.07
C GLY A 139 14.89 -2.43 9.26
N GLY A 140 14.22 -3.48 8.78
CA GLY A 140 14.67 -4.87 8.88
C GLY A 140 14.91 -5.27 10.34
N VAL A 141 16.07 -5.84 10.63
CA VAL A 141 16.50 -6.25 11.98
C VAL A 141 17.34 -5.18 12.71
N TYR A 142 17.50 -3.99 12.14
CA TYR A 142 18.35 -2.94 12.69
C TYR A 142 17.54 -2.00 13.60
N ASN A 143 17.60 -2.21 14.91
CA ASN A 143 16.84 -1.46 15.90
C ASN A 143 16.98 0.06 15.76
N ALA A 144 18.19 0.59 15.56
CA ALA A 144 18.42 2.01 15.41
C ALA A 144 17.68 2.60 14.19
N ILE A 145 17.68 1.87 13.06
CA ILE A 145 16.97 2.30 11.84
C ILE A 145 15.45 2.27 12.08
N ARG A 146 14.93 1.23 12.75
CA ARG A 146 13.51 1.12 13.08
C ARG A 146 13.02 2.25 13.98
N ILE A 147 13.81 2.58 15.01
CA ILE A 147 13.48 3.67 15.94
C ILE A 147 13.45 5.01 15.20
N GLU A 148 14.45 5.28 14.37
CA GLU A 148 14.52 6.51 13.60
C GLU A 148 13.38 6.61 12.58
N ASN A 149 13.09 5.54 11.86
CA ASN A 149 11.98 5.48 10.91
C ASN A 149 10.63 5.71 11.60
N MET A 150 10.39 5.11 12.79
CA MET A 150 9.15 5.33 13.53
C MET A 150 8.97 6.80 13.91
N LYS A 151 10.05 7.49 14.35
CA LYS A 151 9.99 8.93 14.65
C LYS A 151 9.57 9.74 13.43
N ARG A 152 10.15 9.44 12.26
CA ARG A 152 9.81 10.11 11.01
C ARG A 152 8.38 9.84 10.57
N ILE A 153 7.90 8.59 10.70
CA ILE A 153 6.51 8.26 10.41
C ILE A 153 5.56 9.07 11.28
N ALA A 154 5.88 9.25 12.57
CA ALA A 154 5.07 10.06 13.49
C ALA A 154 4.97 11.55 13.09
N GLU A 155 5.97 12.06 12.36
CA GLU A 155 5.97 13.45 11.86
C GLU A 155 5.01 13.65 10.66
N PHE A 156 4.56 12.59 10.00
CA PHE A 156 3.65 12.70 8.85
C PHE A 156 2.22 13.11 9.24
N ASP A 157 1.89 13.13 10.53
CA ASP A 157 0.53 13.48 10.99
C ASP A 157 -0.53 12.71 10.18
N LEU A 158 -0.38 11.40 10.13
CA LEU A 158 -1.37 10.51 9.56
C LEU A 158 -2.58 10.48 10.50
N ASN A 159 -3.78 10.45 9.94
CA ASN A 159 -5.03 10.38 10.71
C ASN A 159 -5.06 9.09 11.55
N LEU A 160 -4.41 9.11 12.69
CA LEU A 160 -4.40 8.07 13.70
C LEU A 160 -5.41 8.42 14.79
#